data_8c320596b40f60dd2e3f760ebc881114
#
_entry.id   8c320596b40f60dd2e3f760ebc881114
#
_cell.length_a   1.000
_cell.length_b   1.000
_cell.length_c   1.000
_cell.angle_alpha   90.00
_cell.angle_beta   90.00
_cell.angle_gamma   90.00
#
_symmetry.space_group_name_H-M   'P 1'
#
loop_
_entity.id
_entity.type
_entity.pdbx_description
1 polymer ?
#
loop_
_entity_poly.entity_id
_entity_poly.type
_entity_poly.pdbx_seq_one_letter_code
_entity_poly.pdbx_strand_id
1 'polypeptide(L)'
;MWFNRQKKSSSKRVDKDAIQSLLTSLYSNGIDLSMQELLQYQNKSRLIDLAGKKNIQGKQAGNYLSRSKGRGMEFDEVRHYQTGDDVRAIDWRVTARTGKTHTKLFREEIERPVLVATDLSQNMHFGSKLLFKSVQAAHLAALIAWHAKIRGDRLGGLVFCDEQHIELKPRSRKAGVLHYLHALTTLNNQKKRTAVEVNDSTQASETDNTKQDNTKQDKNHCFDQHCARLRHIAKPGSLVYLITDGNALRDEKSCPHALRHLSQISQHCELVLCLINDPLEQALPESSLKLAVTFTDGMNRQQLTLGDSNTAEQYQQQAFTQNEKMQLLLQSTGARVIHFSAGESLEQQLKYGASL
;
A
#
# COMPACT_ATOMS: atom_id res chain seq x y z
N MET A 1 -29.33 25.22 22.74
CA MET A 1 -29.84 25.20 21.34
C MET A 1 -28.62 25.25 20.40
N TRP A 2 -28.13 24.10 19.96
CA TRP A 2 -27.07 24.02 18.93
C TRP A 2 -27.66 23.28 17.74
N PHE A 3 -27.80 24.00 16.64
CA PHE A 3 -28.36 23.51 15.38
C PHE A 3 -27.38 22.52 14.75
N ASN A 4 -27.78 21.27 14.68
CA ASN A 4 -27.11 20.18 13.96
C ASN A 4 -27.36 20.42 12.45
N ARG A 5 -26.35 20.96 11.76
CA ARG A 5 -26.37 21.15 10.30
C ARG A 5 -25.96 19.84 9.65
N GLN A 6 -26.91 18.93 9.50
CA GLN A 6 -26.72 17.78 8.59
C GLN A 6 -26.45 18.31 7.18
N LYS A 7 -25.20 18.14 6.73
CA LYS A 7 -24.88 18.27 5.31
C LYS A 7 -25.60 17.14 4.57
N LYS A 8 -26.68 17.46 3.88
CA LYS A 8 -27.25 16.62 2.82
C LYS A 8 -26.18 16.40 1.79
N SER A 9 -25.61 15.20 1.73
CA SER A 9 -24.78 14.77 0.62
C SER A 9 -25.70 14.60 -0.58
N SER A 10 -25.69 15.53 -1.49
CA SER A 10 -26.28 15.35 -2.81
C SER A 10 -25.48 14.24 -3.49
N SER A 11 -26.04 13.05 -3.66
CA SER A 11 -25.49 12.01 -4.51
C SER A 11 -25.45 12.55 -5.94
N LYS A 12 -24.32 13.13 -6.33
CA LYS A 12 -24.06 13.46 -7.74
C LYS A 12 -24.04 12.13 -8.49
N ARG A 13 -24.97 11.95 -9.43
CA ARG A 13 -24.81 10.97 -10.51
C ARG A 13 -23.42 11.19 -11.05
N VAL A 14 -22.55 10.22 -10.87
CA VAL A 14 -21.20 10.30 -11.43
C VAL A 14 -21.40 10.23 -12.93
N ASP A 15 -21.13 11.34 -13.61
CA ASP A 15 -21.30 11.44 -15.05
C ASP A 15 -20.36 10.43 -15.69
N LYS A 16 -20.87 9.56 -16.57
CA LYS A 16 -20.03 8.58 -17.30
C LYS A 16 -18.89 9.26 -18.05
N ASP A 17 -19.15 10.46 -18.53
CA ASP A 17 -18.14 11.27 -19.23
C ASP A 17 -17.02 11.73 -18.28
N ALA A 18 -17.33 12.03 -17.03
CA ALA A 18 -16.33 12.37 -16.02
C ALA A 18 -15.44 11.16 -15.66
N ILE A 19 -16.03 9.96 -15.53
CA ILE A 19 -15.24 8.73 -15.31
C ILE A 19 -14.34 8.46 -16.51
N GLN A 20 -14.86 8.54 -17.73
CA GLN A 20 -14.09 8.31 -18.95
C GLN A 20 -12.94 9.30 -19.10
N SER A 21 -13.17 10.57 -18.77
CA SER A 21 -12.11 11.61 -18.79
C SER A 21 -11.02 11.31 -17.76
N LEU A 22 -11.37 10.85 -16.56
CA LEU A 22 -10.43 10.45 -15.52
C LEU A 22 -9.60 9.23 -15.95
N LEU A 23 -10.23 8.18 -16.49
CA LEU A 23 -9.54 6.99 -17.00
C LEU A 23 -8.57 7.35 -18.11
N THR A 24 -8.97 8.24 -19.03
CA THR A 24 -8.09 8.74 -20.10
C THR A 24 -6.90 9.49 -19.53
N SER A 25 -7.10 10.34 -18.52
CA SER A 25 -6.03 11.07 -17.84
C SER A 25 -5.05 10.18 -17.09
N LEU A 26 -5.53 9.00 -16.64
CA LEU A 26 -4.72 7.98 -15.98
C LEU A 26 -4.07 7.00 -16.96
N TYR A 27 -4.34 7.11 -18.26
CA TYR A 27 -3.95 6.14 -19.29
C TYR A 27 -4.38 4.70 -18.95
N SER A 28 -5.50 4.54 -18.24
CA SER A 28 -6.00 3.27 -17.70
C SER A 28 -7.39 2.94 -18.24
N ASN A 29 -7.69 1.67 -18.39
CA ASN A 29 -9.05 1.18 -18.63
C ASN A 29 -9.79 0.80 -17.34
N GLY A 30 -9.13 0.96 -16.18
CA GLY A 30 -9.65 0.67 -14.85
C GLY A 30 -9.59 -0.82 -14.44
N ILE A 31 -9.33 -1.73 -15.36
CA ILE A 31 -9.36 -3.18 -15.15
C ILE A 31 -7.96 -3.78 -15.30
N ASP A 32 -7.28 -3.37 -16.35
CA ASP A 32 -6.00 -3.94 -16.76
C ASP A 32 -4.85 -3.03 -16.37
N LEU A 33 -3.72 -3.67 -16.09
CA LEU A 33 -2.51 -2.95 -15.72
C LEU A 33 -1.56 -2.83 -16.90
N SER A 34 -1.20 -1.60 -17.28
CA SER A 34 -0.21 -1.33 -18.32
C SER A 34 1.04 -0.65 -17.75
N MET A 35 2.18 -0.86 -18.41
CA MET A 35 3.42 -0.18 -18.01
C MET A 35 3.31 1.33 -18.17
N GLN A 36 2.57 1.81 -19.17
CA GLN A 36 2.43 3.24 -19.47
C GLN A 36 1.74 3.99 -18.32
N GLU A 37 0.67 3.42 -17.75
CA GLU A 37 -0.03 4.03 -16.61
C GLU A 37 0.82 4.08 -15.34
N LEU A 38 1.75 3.13 -15.14
CA LEU A 38 2.65 3.13 -13.99
C LEU A 38 3.81 4.14 -14.15
N LEU A 39 4.26 4.37 -15.39
CA LEU A 39 5.35 5.31 -15.67
C LEU A 39 4.94 6.76 -15.44
N GLN A 40 3.66 7.14 -15.62
CA GLN A 40 3.19 8.50 -15.38
C GLN A 40 3.44 8.99 -13.95
N TYR A 41 3.49 8.08 -12.97
CA TYR A 41 3.75 8.41 -11.57
C TYR A 41 5.16 8.94 -11.31
N GLN A 42 6.07 8.83 -12.27
CA GLN A 42 7.39 9.47 -12.19
C GLN A 42 7.27 11.00 -11.97
N ASN A 43 6.35 11.65 -12.66
CA ASN A 43 6.13 13.09 -12.55
C ASN A 43 5.25 13.48 -11.34
N LYS A 44 4.47 12.51 -10.84
CA LYS A 44 3.51 12.71 -9.74
C LYS A 44 4.09 12.34 -8.36
N SER A 45 5.29 11.80 -8.32
CA SER A 45 5.94 11.27 -7.10
C SER A 45 6.20 12.34 -6.01
N ARG A 46 6.14 13.64 -6.35
CA ARG A 46 6.17 14.74 -5.36
C ARG A 46 4.86 14.94 -4.61
N LEU A 47 3.76 14.31 -5.04
CA LEU A 47 2.47 14.37 -4.36
C LEU A 47 2.46 13.61 -3.03
N ILE A 48 3.42 12.70 -2.85
CA ILE A 48 3.56 11.96 -1.61
C ILE A 48 4.60 12.63 -0.73
N ASP A 49 4.15 13.25 0.34
CA ASP A 49 4.94 13.37 1.57
C ASP A 49 4.48 12.26 2.54
N LEU A 50 4.59 11.00 2.11
CA LEU A 50 4.30 9.83 2.95
C LEU A 50 5.30 9.70 4.12
N ALA A 51 6.44 10.34 4.02
CA ALA A 51 7.26 10.63 5.17
C ALA A 51 6.65 11.82 5.91
N GLY A 52 5.52 11.60 6.55
CA GLY A 52 4.95 12.63 7.42
C GLY A 52 6.05 13.20 8.28
N LYS A 53 6.23 14.51 8.25
CA LYS A 53 7.04 15.30 9.18
C LYS A 53 6.56 15.17 10.63
N LYS A 54 5.97 14.08 11.02
CA LYS A 54 5.78 13.75 12.41
C LYS A 54 7.07 13.14 12.89
N ASN A 55 7.87 14.02 13.54
CA ASN A 55 8.80 13.63 14.58
C ASN A 55 8.57 12.17 14.99
N ILE A 56 9.43 11.29 14.50
CA ILE A 56 9.70 10.06 15.20
C ILE A 56 10.41 10.48 16.48
N GLN A 57 9.65 11.01 17.42
CA GLN A 57 9.97 10.93 18.82
C GLN A 57 9.74 9.49 19.30
N GLY A 58 10.13 8.54 18.46
CA GLY A 58 10.35 7.17 18.85
C GLY A 58 11.69 7.15 19.57
N LYS A 59 11.68 6.74 20.82
CA LYS A 59 12.81 6.51 21.72
C LYS A 59 13.91 5.58 21.19
N GLN A 60 14.13 5.49 19.89
CA GLN A 60 15.18 4.73 19.23
C GLN A 60 15.72 5.39 17.95
N ALA A 61 15.65 6.71 17.85
CA ALA A 61 16.67 7.43 17.10
C ALA A 61 17.93 7.37 17.97
N GLY A 62 18.55 6.19 18.00
CA GLY A 62 19.90 6.08 18.50
C GLY A 62 20.74 7.00 17.64
N ASN A 63 21.38 7.97 18.26
CA ASN A 63 22.48 8.73 17.72
C ASN A 63 23.60 7.75 17.37
N TYR A 64 23.41 6.95 16.32
CA TYR A 64 24.48 6.21 15.69
C TYR A 64 25.24 7.20 14.83
N LEU A 65 26.13 7.91 15.47
CA LEU A 65 27.32 8.43 14.82
C LEU A 65 28.08 7.20 14.31
N SER A 66 27.77 6.77 13.09
CA SER A 66 28.53 5.75 12.42
C SER A 66 29.96 6.26 12.29
N ARG A 67 30.91 5.58 12.91
CA ARG A 67 32.36 5.80 12.71
C ARG A 67 32.82 5.28 11.35
N SER A 68 31.91 4.91 10.48
CA SER A 68 32.20 4.40 9.15
C SER A 68 32.56 5.54 8.21
N LYS A 69 33.81 5.61 7.81
CA LYS A 69 34.31 6.51 6.76
C LYS A 69 33.91 5.93 5.41
N GLY A 70 32.73 6.34 4.87
CA GLY A 70 32.22 5.95 3.57
C GLY A 70 32.23 7.09 2.55
N ARG A 71 32.26 6.80 1.28
CA ARG A 71 32.01 7.76 0.20
C ARG A 71 30.54 8.22 0.28
N GLY A 72 30.29 9.50 0.54
CA GLY A 72 28.94 10.06 0.59
C GLY A 72 28.63 10.80 1.89
N MET A 73 29.65 11.40 2.52
CA MET A 73 29.42 12.27 3.69
C MET A 73 29.04 13.67 3.18
N GLU A 74 27.84 14.11 3.49
CA GLU A 74 27.39 15.48 3.27
C GLU A 74 27.81 16.34 4.46
N PHE A 75 28.30 17.55 4.18
CA PHE A 75 28.63 18.52 5.23
C PHE A 75 27.33 18.93 5.96
N ASP A 76 27.29 18.74 7.28
CA ASP A 76 26.13 19.10 8.11
C ASP A 76 26.36 20.47 8.79
N GLU A 77 27.32 20.52 9.70
CA GLU A 77 27.61 21.75 10.47
C GLU A 77 29.08 21.85 10.92
N VAL A 78 29.45 23.00 11.47
CA VAL A 78 30.74 23.23 12.10
C VAL A 78 30.53 23.42 13.60
N ARG A 79 31.23 22.62 14.42
CA ARG A 79 31.24 22.81 15.88
C ARG A 79 32.65 23.08 16.42
N HIS A 80 32.76 23.54 17.64
CA HIS A 80 34.05 23.63 18.31
C HIS A 80 34.72 22.26 18.41
N TYR A 81 36.01 22.23 18.10
CA TYR A 81 36.86 21.04 18.26
C TYR A 81 36.86 20.58 19.72
N GLN A 82 36.68 19.31 19.95
CA GLN A 82 36.81 18.65 21.26
C GLN A 82 37.95 17.66 21.20
N THR A 83 38.62 17.47 22.34
CA THR A 83 39.73 16.54 22.48
C THR A 83 39.25 15.13 22.11
N GLY A 84 39.87 14.53 21.05
CA GLY A 84 39.48 13.24 20.50
C GLY A 84 38.81 13.30 19.11
N ASP A 85 38.49 14.51 18.63
CA ASP A 85 38.01 14.68 17.25
C ASP A 85 39.12 14.43 16.23
N ASP A 86 38.75 13.99 15.00
CA ASP A 86 39.71 13.81 13.92
C ASP A 86 40.29 15.17 13.47
N VAL A 87 41.58 15.35 13.61
CA VAL A 87 42.29 16.56 13.21
C VAL A 87 42.14 16.86 11.71
N ARG A 88 41.90 15.84 10.88
CA ARG A 88 41.68 16.00 9.45
C ARG A 88 40.34 16.65 9.11
N ALA A 89 39.40 16.63 10.04
CA ALA A 89 38.08 17.25 9.89
C ALA A 89 38.07 18.72 10.32
N ILE A 90 39.19 19.28 10.75
CA ILE A 90 39.29 20.72 11.16
C ILE A 90 38.96 21.61 9.95
N ASP A 91 38.03 22.55 10.17
CA ASP A 91 37.80 23.64 9.22
C ASP A 91 38.74 24.80 9.47
N TRP A 92 39.86 24.79 8.78
CA TRP A 92 40.89 25.82 8.91
C TRP A 92 40.41 27.23 8.52
N ARG A 93 39.42 27.33 7.64
CA ARG A 93 38.84 28.62 7.20
C ARG A 93 38.01 29.25 8.30
N VAL A 94 37.17 28.48 8.97
CA VAL A 94 36.37 28.96 10.12
C VAL A 94 37.29 29.21 11.31
N THR A 95 38.22 28.34 11.59
CA THR A 95 39.21 28.46 12.65
C THR A 95 40.03 29.75 12.52
N ALA A 96 40.50 30.08 11.31
CA ALA A 96 41.28 31.32 11.08
C ALA A 96 40.43 32.59 11.31
N ARG A 97 39.12 32.52 10.99
CA ARG A 97 38.23 33.67 11.17
C ARG A 97 37.81 33.89 12.63
N THR A 98 37.63 32.81 13.38
CA THR A 98 37.06 32.87 14.75
C THR A 98 38.13 32.82 15.82
N GLY A 99 39.38 32.45 15.52
CA GLY A 99 40.45 32.24 16.44
C GLY A 99 40.31 31.01 17.36
N LYS A 100 39.26 30.18 17.15
CA LYS A 100 39.01 28.96 17.89
C LYS A 100 38.92 27.77 16.94
N THR A 101 39.52 26.66 17.32
CA THR A 101 39.52 25.45 16.48
C THR A 101 38.12 24.89 16.29
N HIS A 102 37.71 24.71 15.04
CA HIS A 102 36.41 24.15 14.65
C HIS A 102 36.60 22.90 13.83
N THR A 103 35.71 21.90 14.01
CA THR A 103 35.67 20.69 13.24
C THR A 103 34.39 20.61 12.41
N LYS A 104 34.51 20.06 11.19
CA LYS A 104 33.36 19.76 10.30
C LYS A 104 32.67 18.51 10.77
N LEU A 105 31.39 18.59 10.99
CA LEU A 105 30.51 17.42 11.14
C LEU A 105 29.99 17.03 9.79
N PHE A 106 30.06 15.76 9.49
CA PHE A 106 29.53 15.18 8.28
C PHE A 106 28.40 14.25 8.66
N ARG A 107 27.29 14.36 7.95
CA ARG A 107 26.17 13.43 8.04
C ARG A 107 26.35 12.36 6.97
N GLU A 108 26.30 11.09 7.37
CA GLU A 108 26.27 9.99 6.43
C GLU A 108 24.88 9.89 5.82
N GLU A 109 24.77 10.02 4.49
CA GLU A 109 23.53 9.76 3.76
C GLU A 109 23.36 8.23 3.66
N ILE A 110 22.55 7.69 4.55
CA ILE A 110 22.26 6.26 4.58
C ILE A 110 21.09 5.98 3.64
N GLU A 111 21.37 5.31 2.52
CA GLU A 111 20.33 4.75 1.65
C GLU A 111 19.46 3.77 2.45
N ARG A 112 18.20 4.13 2.69
CA ARG A 112 17.26 3.27 3.40
C ARG A 112 16.65 2.24 2.45
N PRO A 113 16.59 0.95 2.79
CA PRO A 113 15.82 0.00 2.00
C PRO A 113 14.33 0.27 2.13
N VAL A 114 13.66 0.49 0.98
CA VAL A 114 12.21 0.58 0.86
C VAL A 114 11.71 -0.70 0.23
N LEU A 115 10.85 -1.42 0.94
CA LEU A 115 10.24 -2.67 0.49
C LEU A 115 8.75 -2.46 0.28
N VAL A 116 8.27 -2.77 -0.91
CA VAL A 116 6.85 -2.68 -1.24
C VAL A 116 6.32 -4.07 -1.51
N ALA A 117 5.40 -4.54 -0.69
CA ALA A 117 4.66 -5.77 -0.91
C ALA A 117 3.28 -5.42 -1.48
N THR A 118 2.98 -5.89 -2.68
CA THR A 118 1.73 -5.60 -3.38
C THR A 118 0.94 -6.88 -3.60
N ASP A 119 -0.26 -6.89 -3.06
CA ASP A 119 -1.25 -7.95 -3.21
C ASP A 119 -2.01 -7.76 -4.52
N LEU A 120 -1.98 -8.79 -5.38
CA LEU A 120 -2.74 -8.90 -6.61
C LEU A 120 -3.61 -10.17 -6.60
N SER A 121 -4.04 -10.63 -5.42
CA SER A 121 -4.92 -11.80 -5.26
C SER A 121 -6.28 -11.60 -5.93
N GLN A 122 -7.07 -12.67 -5.99
CA GLN A 122 -8.37 -12.62 -6.67
C GLN A 122 -9.32 -11.60 -6.06
N ASN A 123 -9.29 -11.42 -4.73
CA ASN A 123 -10.12 -10.45 -4.04
C ASN A 123 -9.79 -8.99 -4.42
N MET A 124 -8.58 -8.74 -4.91
CA MET A 124 -8.16 -7.43 -5.40
C MET A 124 -8.70 -7.13 -6.82
N HIS A 125 -9.18 -8.13 -7.58
CA HIS A 125 -9.77 -7.94 -8.91
C HIS A 125 -11.26 -7.57 -8.81
N PHE A 126 -11.55 -6.55 -8.03
CA PHE A 126 -12.88 -6.00 -7.84
C PHE A 126 -12.82 -4.47 -7.84
N GLY A 127 -13.85 -3.84 -8.41
CA GLY A 127 -14.02 -2.39 -8.41
C GLY A 127 -15.39 -2.00 -8.93
N SER A 128 -16.03 -1.04 -8.27
CA SER A 128 -17.42 -0.65 -8.54
C SER A 128 -17.57 0.70 -9.24
N LYS A 129 -16.54 1.58 -9.19
CA LYS A 129 -16.66 2.95 -9.71
C LYS A 129 -15.62 3.31 -10.75
N LEU A 130 -14.35 3.35 -10.37
CA LEU A 130 -13.29 3.89 -11.23
C LEU A 130 -12.26 2.83 -11.61
N LEU A 131 -11.60 2.22 -10.63
CA LEU A 131 -10.52 1.26 -10.82
C LEU A 131 -10.81 -0.03 -10.05
N PHE A 132 -10.22 -1.13 -10.50
CA PHE A 132 -10.11 -2.32 -9.67
C PHE A 132 -9.14 -2.05 -8.50
N LYS A 133 -9.35 -2.70 -7.36
CA LYS A 133 -8.45 -2.58 -6.20
C LYS A 133 -7.01 -2.96 -6.57
N SER A 134 -6.81 -3.98 -7.44
CA SER A 134 -5.50 -4.40 -7.94
C SER A 134 -4.80 -3.29 -8.76
N VAL A 135 -5.55 -2.58 -9.61
CA VAL A 135 -5.03 -1.44 -10.39
C VAL A 135 -4.67 -0.29 -9.47
N GLN A 136 -5.54 0.04 -8.53
CA GLN A 136 -5.28 1.09 -7.53
C GLN A 136 -4.06 0.74 -6.66
N ALA A 137 -3.91 -0.52 -6.23
CA ALA A 137 -2.75 -0.99 -5.49
C ALA A 137 -1.45 -0.84 -6.29
N ALA A 138 -1.49 -1.18 -7.59
CA ALA A 138 -0.35 -1.03 -8.47
C ALA A 138 0.00 0.44 -8.73
N HIS A 139 -0.98 1.33 -8.85
CA HIS A 139 -0.77 2.78 -8.93
C HIS A 139 -0.09 3.32 -7.67
N LEU A 140 -0.59 2.94 -6.49
CA LEU A 140 0.02 3.33 -5.22
C LEU A 140 1.45 2.79 -5.09
N ALA A 141 1.67 1.53 -5.44
CA ALA A 141 2.99 0.90 -5.45
C ALA A 141 3.97 1.63 -6.39
N ALA A 142 3.53 2.00 -7.60
CA ALA A 142 4.32 2.78 -8.54
C ALA A 142 4.68 4.16 -7.99
N LEU A 143 3.73 4.82 -7.36
CA LEU A 143 3.93 6.13 -6.74
C LEU A 143 4.97 6.06 -5.61
N ILE A 144 4.87 5.07 -4.71
CA ILE A 144 5.87 4.81 -3.65
C ILE A 144 7.24 4.49 -4.26
N ALA A 145 7.28 3.67 -5.31
CA ALA A 145 8.51 3.28 -5.99
C ALA A 145 9.25 4.49 -6.60
N TRP A 146 8.53 5.39 -7.27
CA TRP A 146 9.10 6.61 -7.82
C TRP A 146 9.52 7.61 -6.73
N HIS A 147 8.77 7.68 -5.63
CA HIS A 147 9.14 8.50 -4.47
C HIS A 147 10.43 8.00 -3.81
N ALA A 148 10.56 6.69 -3.58
CA ALA A 148 11.79 6.09 -3.06
C ALA A 148 13.01 6.43 -3.94
N LYS A 149 12.84 6.38 -5.28
CA LYS A 149 13.91 6.78 -6.22
C LYS A 149 14.31 8.25 -6.06
N ILE A 150 13.36 9.18 -5.84
CA ILE A 150 13.66 10.62 -5.66
C ILE A 150 14.44 10.84 -4.36
N ARG A 151 14.12 10.10 -3.30
CA ARG A 151 14.82 10.17 -2.02
C ARG A 151 16.21 9.52 -2.03
N GLY A 152 16.59 8.85 -3.13
CA GLY A 152 17.85 8.09 -3.18
C GLY A 152 17.79 6.71 -2.53
N ASP A 153 16.63 6.27 -2.04
CA ASP A 153 16.44 5.00 -1.35
C ASP A 153 16.58 3.78 -2.30
N ARG A 154 16.85 2.61 -1.72
CA ARG A 154 16.94 1.34 -2.45
C ARG A 154 15.58 0.66 -2.46
N LEU A 155 15.01 0.47 -3.65
CA LEU A 155 13.69 -0.17 -3.82
C LEU A 155 13.82 -1.67 -4.07
N GLY A 156 13.05 -2.45 -3.33
CA GLY A 156 12.78 -3.87 -3.52
C GLY A 156 11.38 -4.22 -3.04
N GLY A 157 11.09 -5.50 -2.92
CA GLY A 157 9.81 -5.93 -2.35
C GLY A 157 9.31 -7.27 -2.84
N LEU A 158 8.01 -7.45 -2.72
CA LEU A 158 7.30 -8.67 -3.05
C LEU A 158 6.03 -8.32 -3.82
N VAL A 159 5.86 -8.85 -5.01
CA VAL A 159 4.58 -8.82 -5.73
C VAL A 159 4.00 -10.21 -5.68
N PHE A 160 2.75 -10.36 -5.24
CA PHE A 160 2.17 -11.68 -5.05
C PHE A 160 0.68 -11.72 -5.42
N CYS A 161 0.25 -12.89 -5.80
CA CYS A 161 -1.15 -13.27 -5.94
C CYS A 161 -1.40 -14.56 -5.14
N ASP A 162 -2.55 -15.23 -5.36
CA ASP A 162 -2.93 -16.39 -4.54
C ASP A 162 -1.84 -17.48 -4.50
N GLU A 163 -1.25 -17.85 -5.62
CA GLU A 163 -0.29 -18.95 -5.70
C GLU A 163 1.13 -18.54 -6.09
N GLN A 164 1.26 -17.40 -6.76
CA GLN A 164 2.51 -16.95 -7.35
C GLN A 164 3.04 -15.68 -6.68
N HIS A 165 4.34 -15.53 -6.68
CA HIS A 165 5.00 -14.35 -6.20
C HIS A 165 6.30 -14.07 -6.95
N ILE A 166 6.68 -12.80 -6.96
CA ILE A 166 7.98 -12.33 -7.49
C ILE A 166 8.66 -11.55 -6.37
N GLU A 167 9.81 -12.05 -5.92
CA GLU A 167 10.63 -11.39 -4.91
C GLU A 167 11.71 -10.54 -5.57
N LEU A 168 11.85 -9.30 -5.12
CA LEU A 168 12.74 -8.30 -5.69
C LEU A 168 13.71 -7.79 -4.63
N LYS A 169 15.00 -8.08 -4.81
CA LYS A 169 16.04 -7.55 -3.93
C LYS A 169 16.18 -6.03 -4.10
N PRO A 170 16.41 -5.28 -3.00
CA PRO A 170 16.55 -3.83 -3.05
C PRO A 170 17.65 -3.37 -4.02
N ARG A 171 17.27 -2.55 -5.00
CA ARG A 171 18.17 -1.94 -6.00
C ARG A 171 18.01 -0.43 -5.97
N SER A 172 19.12 0.28 -6.17
CA SER A 172 19.14 1.74 -6.23
C SER A 172 18.74 2.24 -7.62
N ARG A 173 18.34 3.51 -7.69
CA ARG A 173 18.08 4.26 -8.92
C ARG A 173 16.88 3.74 -9.74
N LYS A 174 16.78 4.21 -10.99
CA LYS A 174 15.67 3.90 -11.91
C LYS A 174 15.53 2.41 -12.22
N ALA A 175 16.64 1.66 -12.23
CA ALA A 175 16.60 0.23 -12.52
C ALA A 175 15.78 -0.57 -11.50
N GLY A 176 15.85 -0.22 -10.21
CA GLY A 176 15.00 -0.83 -9.17
C GLY A 176 13.52 -0.60 -9.40
N VAL A 177 13.16 0.65 -9.73
CA VAL A 177 11.76 1.00 -10.03
C VAL A 177 11.23 0.24 -11.24
N LEU A 178 11.93 0.30 -12.37
CA LEU A 178 11.48 -0.38 -13.59
C LEU A 178 11.34 -1.89 -13.40
N HIS A 179 12.25 -2.51 -12.66
CA HIS A 179 12.17 -3.94 -12.34
C HIS A 179 10.94 -4.26 -11.50
N TYR A 180 10.60 -3.39 -10.54
CA TYR A 180 9.40 -3.54 -9.71
C TYR A 180 8.11 -3.34 -10.53
N LEU A 181 8.03 -2.32 -11.37
CA LEU A 181 6.87 -2.08 -12.24
C LEU A 181 6.66 -3.22 -13.25
N HIS A 182 7.76 -3.77 -13.78
CA HIS A 182 7.68 -4.94 -14.65
C HIS A 182 7.13 -6.17 -13.93
N ALA A 183 7.53 -6.41 -12.67
CA ALA A 183 6.98 -7.51 -11.88
C ALA A 183 5.47 -7.36 -11.65
N LEU A 184 4.97 -6.13 -11.37
CA LEU A 184 3.54 -5.85 -11.24
C LEU A 184 2.77 -6.21 -12.53
N THR A 185 3.23 -5.72 -13.68
CA THR A 185 2.56 -5.99 -14.96
C THR A 185 2.64 -7.44 -15.38
N THR A 186 3.76 -8.11 -15.13
CA THR A 186 3.95 -9.52 -15.45
C THR A 186 3.00 -10.40 -14.66
N LEU A 187 2.93 -10.23 -13.34
CA LEU A 187 2.07 -11.07 -12.49
C LEU A 187 0.59 -10.82 -12.76
N ASN A 188 0.19 -9.57 -12.97
CA ASN A 188 -1.19 -9.24 -13.32
C ASN A 188 -1.62 -9.85 -14.67
N ASN A 189 -0.73 -9.88 -15.68
CA ASN A 189 -1.02 -10.41 -17.00
C ASN A 189 -0.98 -11.96 -17.06
N GLN A 190 -0.13 -12.60 -16.25
CA GLN A 190 -0.11 -14.07 -16.16
C GLN A 190 -1.42 -14.62 -15.61
N LYS A 191 -2.00 -13.97 -14.62
CA LYS A 191 -3.29 -14.36 -14.04
C LYS A 191 -4.44 -14.32 -15.05
N LYS A 192 -4.42 -13.40 -16.00
CA LYS A 192 -5.42 -13.36 -17.08
C LYS A 192 -5.37 -14.57 -17.99
N ARG A 193 -4.19 -15.03 -18.34
CA ARG A 193 -4.03 -16.22 -19.22
C ARG A 193 -4.63 -17.44 -18.57
N THR A 194 -4.35 -17.66 -17.28
CA THR A 194 -4.93 -18.79 -16.53
C THR A 194 -6.45 -18.68 -16.39
N ALA A 195 -7.00 -17.48 -16.18
CA ALA A 195 -8.45 -17.28 -16.08
C ALA A 195 -9.19 -17.49 -17.41
N VAL A 196 -8.58 -17.16 -18.55
CA VAL A 196 -9.15 -17.40 -19.89
C VAL A 196 -9.11 -18.88 -20.23
N GLU A 197 -8.02 -19.59 -19.94
CA GLU A 197 -7.89 -21.04 -20.19
C GLU A 197 -8.86 -21.87 -19.35
N VAL A 198 -9.19 -21.44 -18.11
CA VAL A 198 -10.18 -22.12 -17.26
C VAL A 198 -11.60 -21.91 -17.77
N ASN A 199 -11.94 -20.75 -18.34
CA ASN A 199 -13.28 -20.48 -18.87
C ASN A 199 -13.56 -21.22 -20.18
N ASP A 200 -12.55 -21.51 -21.00
CA ASP A 200 -12.69 -22.31 -22.21
C ASP A 200 -12.85 -23.82 -21.92
N SER A 201 -12.43 -24.28 -20.74
CA SER A 201 -12.47 -25.68 -20.33
C SER A 201 -13.68 -26.07 -19.47
N THR A 202 -14.53 -25.11 -19.06
CA THR A 202 -15.64 -25.36 -18.12
C THR A 202 -17.01 -25.35 -18.80
N GLN A 203 -17.16 -26.07 -19.94
CA GLN A 203 -18.49 -26.51 -20.43
C GLN A 203 -18.74 -27.99 -20.15
N ALA A 204 -18.45 -28.49 -18.96
CA ALA A 204 -18.99 -29.78 -18.49
C ALA A 204 -18.74 -29.98 -16.99
N SER A 205 -19.83 -30.28 -16.33
CA SER A 205 -19.98 -30.90 -15.00
C SER A 205 -20.24 -29.98 -13.79
N GLU A 206 -21.54 -29.83 -13.54
CA GLU A 206 -22.13 -29.63 -12.23
C GLU A 206 -21.95 -30.92 -11.42
N THR A 207 -21.20 -30.86 -10.34
CA THR A 207 -21.35 -31.63 -9.07
C THR A 207 -20.07 -31.51 -8.23
N ASP A 208 -20.13 -30.78 -7.14
CA ASP A 208 -19.61 -31.21 -5.83
C ASP A 208 -19.55 -30.05 -4.83
N ASN A 209 -20.46 -30.08 -3.88
CA ASN A 209 -20.56 -29.10 -2.78
C ASN A 209 -19.49 -29.28 -1.66
N THR A 210 -18.59 -30.23 -1.79
CA THR A 210 -17.62 -30.61 -0.74
C THR A 210 -16.24 -29.93 -0.90
N LYS A 211 -16.01 -29.17 -1.99
CA LYS A 211 -14.71 -28.52 -2.24
C LYS A 211 -14.58 -27.10 -1.67
N GLN A 212 -15.65 -26.53 -1.07
CA GLN A 212 -15.70 -25.11 -0.74
C GLN A 212 -14.85 -24.70 0.48
N ASP A 213 -14.69 -25.56 1.49
CA ASP A 213 -13.94 -25.19 2.70
C ASP A 213 -12.42 -25.32 2.52
N ASN A 214 -11.96 -26.26 1.70
CA ASN A 214 -10.53 -26.44 1.43
C ASN A 214 -9.92 -25.28 0.65
N THR A 215 -10.65 -24.68 -0.31
CA THR A 215 -10.13 -23.58 -1.15
C THR A 215 -9.93 -22.27 -0.38
N LYS A 216 -10.73 -22.00 0.65
CA LYS A 216 -10.54 -20.83 1.53
C LYS A 216 -9.36 -21.01 2.48
N GLN A 217 -9.17 -22.19 3.03
CA GLN A 217 -8.01 -22.52 3.88
C GLN A 217 -6.71 -22.44 3.09
N ASP A 218 -6.68 -22.93 1.85
CA ASP A 218 -5.49 -22.87 1.00
C ASP A 218 -5.11 -21.42 0.64
N LYS A 219 -6.08 -20.55 0.31
CA LYS A 219 -5.83 -19.14 0.00
C LYS A 219 -5.29 -18.36 1.21
N ASN A 220 -5.83 -18.60 2.38
CA ASN A 220 -5.37 -17.96 3.62
C ASN A 220 -3.96 -18.43 4.00
N HIS A 221 -3.65 -19.69 3.77
CA HIS A 221 -2.30 -20.24 3.98
C HIS A 221 -1.27 -19.61 3.04
N CYS A 222 -1.66 -19.27 1.81
CA CYS A 222 -0.81 -18.54 0.87
C CYS A 222 -0.46 -17.13 1.39
N PHE A 223 -1.42 -16.38 1.95
CA PHE A 223 -1.14 -15.05 2.50
C PHE A 223 -0.18 -15.10 3.70
N ASP A 224 -0.32 -16.07 4.59
CA ASP A 224 0.64 -16.31 5.68
C ASP A 224 2.06 -16.52 5.16
N GLN A 225 2.22 -17.31 4.09
CA GLN A 225 3.52 -17.55 3.46
C GLN A 225 4.10 -16.27 2.86
N HIS A 226 3.29 -15.41 2.24
CA HIS A 226 3.75 -14.13 1.70
C HIS A 226 4.18 -13.17 2.82
N CYS A 227 3.47 -13.14 3.95
CA CYS A 227 3.88 -12.39 5.13
C CYS A 227 5.19 -12.93 5.74
N ALA A 228 5.38 -14.24 5.78
CA ALA A 228 6.62 -14.86 6.22
C ALA A 228 7.81 -14.51 5.31
N ARG A 229 7.61 -14.52 3.98
CA ARG A 229 8.61 -14.08 3.00
C ARG A 229 8.96 -12.61 3.16
N LEU A 230 7.94 -11.75 3.29
CA LEU A 230 8.14 -10.32 3.54
C LEU A 230 9.00 -10.08 4.77
N ARG A 231 8.72 -10.79 5.85
CA ARG A 231 9.55 -10.75 7.08
C ARG A 231 11.00 -11.17 6.81
N HIS A 232 11.22 -12.19 5.98
CA HIS A 232 12.56 -12.69 5.68
C HIS A 232 13.40 -11.67 4.91
N ILE A 233 12.79 -10.92 3.97
CA ILE A 233 13.48 -9.89 3.19
C ILE A 233 13.58 -8.54 3.91
N ALA A 234 12.73 -8.28 4.89
CA ALA A 234 12.71 -7.04 5.67
C ALA A 234 13.87 -6.99 6.66
N LYS A 235 14.91 -6.24 6.30
CA LYS A 235 16.06 -6.01 7.18
C LYS A 235 15.77 -4.91 8.19
N PRO A 236 16.37 -4.94 9.40
CA PRO A 236 16.21 -3.87 10.38
C PRO A 236 16.49 -2.48 9.79
N GLY A 237 15.66 -1.50 10.15
CA GLY A 237 15.74 -0.14 9.62
C GLY A 237 15.08 0.09 8.26
N SER A 238 14.53 -0.95 7.62
CA SER A 238 13.79 -0.83 6.35
C SER A 238 12.44 -0.11 6.56
N LEU A 239 11.97 0.55 5.50
CA LEU A 239 10.60 1.04 5.37
C LEU A 239 9.81 0.03 4.54
N VAL A 240 8.78 -0.55 5.14
CA VAL A 240 8.00 -1.64 4.53
C VAL A 240 6.57 -1.18 4.29
N TYR A 241 6.13 -1.22 3.04
CA TYR A 241 4.74 -1.01 2.66
C TYR A 241 4.10 -2.34 2.29
N LEU A 242 2.96 -2.64 2.89
CA LEU A 242 2.10 -3.75 2.47
C LEU A 242 0.79 -3.17 1.95
N ILE A 243 0.51 -3.40 0.67
CA ILE A 243 -0.66 -2.91 -0.04
C ILE A 243 -1.59 -4.11 -0.28
N THR A 244 -2.76 -4.11 0.34
CA THR A 244 -3.74 -5.21 0.29
C THR A 244 -5.14 -4.67 0.56
N ASP A 245 -6.18 -5.46 0.35
CA ASP A 245 -7.56 -5.11 0.80
C ASP A 245 -7.82 -5.49 2.26
N GLY A 246 -6.92 -6.22 2.88
CA GLY A 246 -7.03 -6.68 4.26
C GLY A 246 -8.04 -7.81 4.50
N ASN A 247 -8.67 -8.34 3.45
CA ASN A 247 -9.67 -9.42 3.62
C ASN A 247 -9.11 -10.65 4.32
N ALA A 248 -7.86 -11.03 4.01
CA ALA A 248 -7.17 -12.13 4.67
C ALA A 248 -6.90 -11.88 6.16
N LEU A 249 -6.90 -10.61 6.60
CA LEU A 249 -6.61 -10.19 7.99
C LEU A 249 -7.88 -9.93 8.82
N ARG A 250 -9.07 -10.04 8.21
CA ARG A 250 -10.35 -9.75 8.90
C ARG A 250 -10.69 -10.77 10.00
N ASP A 251 -10.24 -11.99 9.83
CA ASP A 251 -10.48 -13.06 10.79
C ASP A 251 -9.14 -13.61 11.30
N GLU A 252 -8.90 -13.43 12.59
CA GLU A 252 -7.70 -13.92 13.28
C GLU A 252 -7.51 -15.44 13.13
N LYS A 253 -8.61 -16.18 13.00
CA LYS A 253 -8.57 -17.63 12.79
C LYS A 253 -8.11 -18.01 11.39
N SER A 254 -8.36 -17.14 10.41
CA SER A 254 -8.03 -17.39 9.01
C SER A 254 -6.54 -17.23 8.70
N CYS A 255 -5.86 -16.26 9.33
CA CYS A 255 -4.44 -15.98 9.10
C CYS A 255 -3.70 -15.65 10.40
N PRO A 256 -3.61 -16.59 11.37
CA PRO A 256 -3.03 -16.30 12.68
C PRO A 256 -1.53 -16.00 12.61
N HIS A 257 -0.84 -16.55 11.62
CA HIS A 257 0.60 -16.35 11.44
C HIS A 257 0.92 -15.03 10.75
N ALA A 258 0.05 -14.52 9.87
CA ALA A 258 0.25 -13.23 9.17
C ALA A 258 0.38 -12.09 10.15
N LEU A 259 -0.53 -11.93 11.10
CA LEU A 259 -0.48 -10.90 12.14
C LEU A 259 0.80 -10.98 12.97
N ARG A 260 1.22 -12.20 13.33
CA ARG A 260 2.49 -12.42 14.03
C ARG A 260 3.70 -11.98 13.22
N HIS A 261 3.72 -12.30 11.91
CA HIS A 261 4.81 -11.88 11.04
C HIS A 261 4.85 -10.36 10.87
N LEU A 262 3.69 -9.72 10.71
CA LEU A 262 3.58 -8.26 10.61
C LEU A 262 4.04 -7.57 11.92
N SER A 263 3.64 -8.09 13.08
CA SER A 263 4.10 -7.59 14.37
C SER A 263 5.62 -7.73 14.53
N GLN A 264 6.20 -8.84 14.09
CA GLN A 264 7.65 -9.02 14.10
C GLN A 264 8.39 -8.04 13.18
N ILE A 265 7.82 -7.72 12.00
CA ILE A 265 8.38 -6.70 11.10
C ILE A 265 8.35 -5.33 11.77
N SER A 266 7.23 -4.95 12.39
CA SER A 266 7.08 -3.62 13.01
C SER A 266 7.99 -3.37 14.20
N GLN A 267 8.56 -4.42 14.83
CA GLN A 267 9.52 -4.27 15.93
C GLN A 267 10.87 -3.67 15.50
N HIS A 268 11.28 -3.88 14.25
CA HIS A 268 12.60 -3.45 13.76
C HIS A 268 12.57 -2.73 12.42
N CYS A 269 11.39 -2.62 11.81
CA CYS A 269 11.13 -1.88 10.57
C CYS A 269 9.97 -0.90 10.79
N GLU A 270 9.92 0.14 9.99
CA GLU A 270 8.71 0.97 9.90
C GLU A 270 7.74 0.28 8.95
N LEU A 271 6.64 -0.25 9.49
CA LEU A 271 5.62 -0.96 8.71
C LEU A 271 4.41 -0.05 8.46
N VAL A 272 4.07 0.11 7.18
CA VAL A 272 2.91 0.86 6.72
C VAL A 272 1.99 -0.08 5.97
N LEU A 273 0.77 -0.25 6.46
CA LEU A 273 -0.28 -1.03 5.84
C LEU A 273 -1.19 -0.09 5.03
N CYS A 274 -1.21 -0.27 3.71
CA CYS A 274 -2.06 0.48 2.80
C CYS A 274 -3.26 -0.39 2.42
N LEU A 275 -4.42 -0.08 2.97
CA LEU A 275 -5.65 -0.83 2.73
C LEU A 275 -6.42 -0.22 1.57
N ILE A 276 -6.65 -1.02 0.53
CA ILE A 276 -7.41 -0.60 -0.64
C ILE A 276 -8.84 -1.10 -0.50
N ASN A 277 -9.79 -0.17 -0.39
CA ASN A 277 -11.21 -0.47 -0.25
C ASN A 277 -11.99 -0.03 -1.49
N ASP A 278 -13.05 -0.73 -1.81
CA ASP A 278 -14.03 -0.27 -2.80
C ASP A 278 -15.23 0.40 -2.12
N PRO A 279 -15.81 1.47 -2.69
CA PRO A 279 -17.00 2.12 -2.13
C PRO A 279 -18.18 1.18 -1.90
N LEU A 280 -18.35 0.16 -2.75
CA LEU A 280 -19.43 -0.81 -2.61
C LEU A 280 -19.23 -1.72 -1.38
N GLU A 281 -18.00 -1.93 -0.93
CA GLU A 281 -17.71 -2.69 0.30
C GLU A 281 -18.10 -1.93 1.57
N GLN A 282 -18.32 -0.61 1.49
CA GLN A 282 -18.68 0.25 2.61
C GLN A 282 -20.18 0.58 2.66
N ALA A 283 -20.78 0.83 1.50
CA ALA A 283 -22.18 1.20 1.41
C ALA A 283 -22.79 0.72 0.08
N LEU A 284 -24.03 0.26 0.14
CA LEU A 284 -24.79 -0.05 -1.07
C LEU A 284 -25.10 1.23 -1.85
N PRO A 285 -25.18 1.18 -3.19
CA PRO A 285 -25.55 2.33 -3.99
C PRO A 285 -26.99 2.76 -3.70
N GLU A 286 -27.21 4.05 -3.58
CA GLU A 286 -28.56 4.60 -3.44
C GLU A 286 -29.38 4.32 -4.69
N SER A 287 -30.54 3.72 -4.52
CA SER A 287 -31.52 3.48 -5.57
C SER A 287 -32.89 3.99 -5.17
N SER A 288 -33.51 4.74 -6.06
CA SER A 288 -34.92 5.20 -5.87
C SER A 288 -35.92 4.09 -6.15
N LEU A 289 -35.50 3.01 -6.80
CA LEU A 289 -36.32 1.86 -7.14
C LEU A 289 -35.88 0.64 -6.33
N LYS A 290 -36.85 -0.15 -5.86
CA LYS A 290 -36.53 -1.46 -5.26
C LYS A 290 -36.13 -2.44 -6.36
N LEU A 291 -34.84 -2.74 -6.44
CA LEU A 291 -34.24 -3.64 -7.41
C LEU A 291 -33.62 -4.82 -6.69
N ALA A 292 -34.06 -6.03 -7.03
CA ALA A 292 -33.38 -7.25 -6.59
C ALA A 292 -32.10 -7.44 -7.41
N VAL A 293 -30.96 -7.38 -6.74
CA VAL A 293 -29.63 -7.56 -7.37
C VAL A 293 -28.97 -8.77 -6.74
N THR A 294 -28.41 -9.61 -7.59
CA THR A 294 -27.64 -10.77 -7.15
C THR A 294 -26.17 -10.42 -7.19
N PHE A 295 -25.52 -10.44 -6.04
CA PHE A 295 -24.07 -10.33 -5.92
C PHE A 295 -23.44 -11.72 -5.90
N THR A 296 -22.31 -11.86 -6.56
CA THR A 296 -21.53 -13.10 -6.55
C THR A 296 -20.05 -12.79 -6.35
N ASP A 297 -19.39 -13.59 -5.53
CA ASP A 297 -17.93 -13.63 -5.38
C ASP A 297 -17.27 -14.70 -6.27
N GLY A 298 -18.05 -15.26 -7.21
CA GLY A 298 -17.64 -16.36 -8.06
C GLY A 298 -17.99 -17.74 -7.47
N MET A 299 -18.20 -17.84 -6.16
CA MET A 299 -18.58 -19.09 -5.45
C MET A 299 -19.95 -18.99 -4.81
N ASN A 300 -20.24 -17.88 -4.14
CA ASN A 300 -21.50 -17.65 -3.45
C ASN A 300 -22.34 -16.62 -4.20
N ARG A 301 -23.66 -16.78 -4.11
CA ARG A 301 -24.62 -15.81 -4.66
C ARG A 301 -25.51 -15.34 -3.54
N GLN A 302 -25.57 -14.01 -3.33
CA GLN A 302 -26.47 -13.38 -2.39
C GLN A 302 -27.40 -12.43 -3.14
N GLN A 303 -28.70 -12.52 -2.87
CA GLN A 303 -29.67 -11.56 -3.36
C GLN A 303 -29.88 -10.46 -2.32
N LEU A 304 -29.73 -9.22 -2.74
CA LEU A 304 -30.01 -8.04 -1.95
C LEU A 304 -31.00 -7.15 -2.69
N THR A 305 -31.91 -6.53 -1.96
CA THR A 305 -32.85 -5.56 -2.53
C THR A 305 -32.28 -4.16 -2.36
N LEU A 306 -31.82 -3.56 -3.46
CA LEU A 306 -31.44 -2.14 -3.47
C LEU A 306 -32.69 -1.27 -3.32
N GLY A 307 -32.54 -0.08 -2.68
CA GLY A 307 -33.65 0.85 -2.44
C GLY A 307 -34.49 0.53 -1.19
N ASP A 308 -34.08 -0.46 -0.38
CA ASP A 308 -34.62 -0.70 0.94
C ASP A 308 -33.70 -0.11 2.01
N SER A 309 -34.20 0.88 2.76
CA SER A 309 -33.40 1.62 3.76
C SER A 309 -32.86 0.70 4.85
N ASN A 310 -33.68 -0.25 5.31
CA ASN A 310 -33.27 -1.16 6.37
C ASN A 310 -32.11 -2.07 5.94
N THR A 311 -32.18 -2.58 4.71
CA THR A 311 -31.12 -3.41 4.13
C THR A 311 -29.83 -2.60 3.94
N ALA A 312 -29.93 -1.35 3.49
CA ALA A 312 -28.77 -0.47 3.31
C ALA A 312 -28.12 -0.12 4.66
N GLU A 313 -28.91 0.21 5.68
CA GLU A 313 -28.40 0.51 7.03
C GLU A 313 -27.74 -0.71 7.67
N GLN A 314 -28.36 -1.89 7.58
CA GLN A 314 -27.77 -3.13 8.09
C GLN A 314 -26.45 -3.47 7.41
N TYR A 315 -26.38 -3.33 6.09
CA TYR A 315 -25.15 -3.54 5.33
C TYR A 315 -24.03 -2.58 5.77
N GLN A 316 -24.36 -1.29 5.87
CA GLN A 316 -23.38 -0.27 6.30
C GLN A 316 -22.91 -0.51 7.73
N GLN A 317 -23.80 -0.90 8.64
CA GLN A 317 -23.45 -1.19 10.02
C GLN A 317 -22.56 -2.44 10.13
N GLN A 318 -22.85 -3.48 9.36
CA GLN A 318 -21.98 -4.68 9.29
C GLN A 318 -20.60 -4.35 8.74
N ALA A 319 -20.54 -3.59 7.63
CA ALA A 319 -19.26 -3.15 7.04
C ALA A 319 -18.45 -2.30 8.03
N PHE A 320 -19.09 -1.38 8.73
CA PHE A 320 -18.46 -0.55 9.76
C PHE A 320 -17.87 -1.41 10.90
N THR A 321 -18.67 -2.32 11.45
CA THR A 321 -18.22 -3.21 12.54
C THR A 321 -17.05 -4.10 12.13
N GLN A 322 -17.08 -4.61 10.89
CA GLN A 322 -15.97 -5.42 10.37
C GLN A 322 -14.69 -4.59 10.18
N ASN A 323 -14.82 -3.37 9.68
CA ASN A 323 -13.69 -2.46 9.51
C ASN A 323 -13.09 -2.03 10.85
N GLU A 324 -13.92 -1.75 11.87
CA GLU A 324 -13.42 -1.45 13.22
C GLU A 324 -12.64 -2.63 13.81
N LYS A 325 -13.17 -3.85 13.72
CA LYS A 325 -12.47 -5.05 14.20
C LYS A 325 -11.12 -5.21 13.51
N MET A 326 -11.08 -5.07 12.18
CA MET A 326 -9.84 -5.14 11.41
C MET A 326 -8.85 -4.05 11.84
N GLN A 327 -9.31 -2.82 12.05
CA GLN A 327 -8.47 -1.71 12.48
C GLN A 327 -7.85 -1.98 13.86
N LEU A 328 -8.60 -2.52 14.80
CA LEU A 328 -8.09 -2.91 16.12
C LEU A 328 -7.03 -4.01 16.02
N LEU A 329 -7.28 -5.04 15.21
CA LEU A 329 -6.30 -6.11 14.96
C LEU A 329 -5.01 -5.57 14.35
N LEU A 330 -5.11 -4.68 13.38
CA LEU A 330 -3.94 -4.10 12.74
C LEU A 330 -3.17 -3.13 13.65
N GLN A 331 -3.86 -2.38 14.48
CA GLN A 331 -3.22 -1.52 15.50
C GLN A 331 -2.37 -2.33 16.49
N SER A 332 -2.82 -3.56 16.85
CA SER A 332 -2.06 -4.44 17.74
C SER A 332 -0.71 -4.87 17.15
N THR A 333 -0.54 -4.83 15.83
CA THR A 333 0.73 -5.15 15.15
C THR A 333 1.78 -4.04 15.27
N GLY A 334 1.41 -2.83 15.72
CA GLY A 334 2.28 -1.67 15.75
C GLY A 334 2.52 -1.02 14.37
N ALA A 335 1.80 -1.47 13.35
CA ALA A 335 1.87 -0.91 12.01
C ALA A 335 1.06 0.39 11.89
N ARG A 336 1.50 1.27 11.02
CA ARG A 336 0.72 2.44 10.61
C ARG A 336 -0.25 2.03 9.50
N VAL A 337 -1.55 2.27 9.69
CA VAL A 337 -2.59 1.91 8.72
C VAL A 337 -3.06 3.15 7.96
N ILE A 338 -3.16 3.03 6.63
CA ILE A 338 -3.64 4.08 5.73
C ILE A 338 -4.67 3.46 4.80
N HIS A 339 -5.79 4.16 4.60
CA HIS A 339 -6.88 3.71 3.73
C HIS A 339 -6.88 4.46 2.40
N PHE A 340 -7.08 3.73 1.31
CA PHE A 340 -7.24 4.27 -0.03
C PHE A 340 -8.50 3.68 -0.67
N SER A 341 -9.22 4.50 -1.44
CA SER A 341 -10.40 4.06 -2.18
C SER A 341 -10.06 3.73 -3.65
N ALA A 342 -10.56 2.63 -4.16
CA ALA A 342 -10.51 2.32 -5.58
C ALA A 342 -11.51 3.15 -6.42
N GLY A 343 -12.47 3.80 -5.76
CA GLY A 343 -13.47 4.64 -6.40
C GLY A 343 -13.01 6.05 -6.77
N GLU A 344 -11.80 6.44 -6.38
CA GLU A 344 -11.25 7.78 -6.60
C GLU A 344 -9.79 7.70 -7.03
N SER A 345 -9.31 8.69 -7.81
CA SER A 345 -7.91 8.73 -8.20
C SER A 345 -7.00 9.01 -6.99
N LEU A 346 -5.79 8.44 -6.98
CA LEU A 346 -4.81 8.69 -5.91
C LEU A 346 -4.50 10.18 -5.73
N GLU A 347 -4.48 10.93 -6.85
CA GLU A 347 -4.20 12.36 -6.81
C GLU A 347 -5.25 13.14 -6.02
N GLN A 348 -6.52 12.78 -6.16
CA GLN A 348 -7.60 13.39 -5.40
C GLN A 348 -7.48 13.04 -3.92
N GLN A 349 -7.27 11.76 -3.60
CA GLN A 349 -7.14 11.31 -2.22
C GLN A 349 -5.94 11.94 -1.49
N LEU A 350 -4.81 12.10 -2.16
CA LEU A 350 -3.61 12.71 -1.59
C LEU A 350 -3.70 14.24 -1.46
N LYS A 351 -4.42 14.93 -2.35
CA LYS A 351 -4.66 16.37 -2.26
C LYS A 351 -5.63 16.76 -1.14
N TYR A 352 -6.65 15.97 -0.92
CA TYR A 352 -7.67 16.25 0.10
C TYR A 352 -7.32 15.68 1.48
N GLY A 353 -6.10 15.17 1.62
CA GLY A 353 -5.63 14.51 2.82
C GLY A 353 -6.31 13.15 2.94
N ALA A 354 -5.75 12.13 2.32
CA ALA A 354 -5.83 10.82 2.94
C ALA A 354 -5.33 11.09 4.37
N SER A 355 -6.24 11.10 5.34
CA SER A 355 -5.91 11.44 6.73
C SER A 355 -4.85 10.48 7.20
N LEU A 356 -3.63 10.95 7.08
CA LEU A 356 -2.40 10.28 7.43
C LEU A 356 -2.17 10.42 8.91
#